data_3d48558c6690caf9a45aa6380aab815a
#
_entry.id   3d48558c6690caf9a45aa6380aab815a
#
_cell.length_a   1.000
_cell.length_b   1.000
_cell.length_c   1.000
_cell.angle_alpha   90.00
_cell.angle_beta   90.00
_cell.angle_gamma   90.00
#
_symmetry.space_group_name_H-M   'P 1'
#
loop_
_entity.id
_entity.type
_entity.pdbx_description
1 polymer ?
#
loop_
_entity_poly.entity_id
_entity_poly.type
_entity_poly.pdbx_seq_one_letter_code
_entity_poly.pdbx_strand_id
1 'polypeptide(L)'
;MAESKKSIFKPTRPRKYSGDVNNIICRSSWETKFCHWCDLNENIIQWGSEEFFIPYRAPDGKTRRYFPDFIIKVKESNGEVKTYVIEVK
;
A
#
# COMPACT_ATOMS: atom_id res chain seq x y z
N MET A 1 25.11 7.14 5.66
CA MET A 1 24.52 6.00 5.69
C MET A 1 23.07 6.04 5.85
N ALA A 2 22.44 5.54 4.99
CA ALA A 2 21.03 5.58 5.03
C ALA A 2 20.53 4.50 5.95
N GLU A 3 19.84 4.90 6.96
CA GLU A 3 19.25 3.98 7.78
C GLU A 3 17.85 3.88 7.44
N SER A 4 17.32 2.74 7.18
CA SER A 4 15.90 2.63 7.02
C SER A 4 15.32 2.51 8.41
N LYS A 5 14.84 3.59 8.92
CA LYS A 5 14.16 3.57 10.18
C LYS A 5 12.71 3.26 9.95
N LYS A 6 12.22 2.28 10.65
CA LYS A 6 10.79 2.01 10.67
C LYS A 6 10.09 3.12 11.41
N SER A 7 9.03 3.61 10.83
CA SER A 7 8.18 4.59 11.49
C SER A 7 6.72 4.21 11.28
N ILE A 8 5.88 4.69 12.17
CA ILE A 8 4.46 4.44 12.09
C ILE A 8 3.81 5.64 11.44
N PHE A 9 3.10 5.40 10.35
CA PHE A 9 2.38 6.44 9.65
C PHE A 9 0.98 6.57 10.22
N LYS A 10 0.58 7.80 10.53
CA LYS A 10 -0.77 8.05 11.05
C LYS A 10 -1.54 8.81 9.98
N PRO A 11 -2.56 8.17 9.38
CA PRO A 11 -3.29 8.83 8.31
C PRO A 11 -4.21 9.93 8.83
N THR A 12 -4.37 10.96 8.01
CA THR A 12 -5.34 12.01 8.26
C THR A 12 -6.75 11.52 7.94
N ARG A 13 -6.85 10.59 6.98
CA ARG A 13 -8.14 10.03 6.55
C ARG A 13 -8.13 8.53 6.75
N PRO A 14 -8.25 8.07 8.00
CA PRO A 14 -8.07 6.64 8.30
C PRO A 14 -9.10 5.73 7.63
N ARG A 15 -10.26 6.26 7.25
CA ARG A 15 -11.29 5.44 6.61
C ARG A 15 -10.86 4.92 5.24
N LYS A 16 -9.87 5.55 4.62
CA LYS A 16 -9.37 5.12 3.33
C LYS A 16 -8.44 3.92 3.46
N TYR A 17 -7.86 3.71 4.63
CA TYR A 17 -6.87 2.67 4.79
C TYR A 17 -7.53 1.30 4.93
N SER A 18 -7.02 0.34 4.17
CA SER A 18 -7.53 -1.02 4.16
C SER A 18 -6.61 -1.87 5.03
N GLY A 19 -6.91 -1.98 6.30
CA GLY A 19 -6.12 -2.75 7.23
C GLY A 19 -6.07 -2.10 8.59
N ASP A 20 -5.03 -2.40 9.35
CA ASP A 20 -4.88 -1.89 10.71
C ASP A 20 -4.29 -0.49 10.68
N VAL A 21 -5.13 0.52 10.85
CA VAL A 21 -4.71 1.92 10.78
C VAL A 21 -3.71 2.29 11.87
N ASN A 22 -3.62 1.48 12.91
CA ASN A 22 -2.68 1.76 14.00
C ASN A 22 -1.33 1.11 13.78
N ASN A 23 -1.15 0.42 12.69
CA ASN A 23 0.09 -0.31 12.45
C ASN A 23 0.55 -0.19 11.00
N ILE A 24 0.55 1.03 10.49
CA ILE A 24 1.02 1.30 9.13
C ILE A 24 2.50 1.60 9.22
N ILE A 25 3.32 0.62 8.86
CA ILE A 25 4.77 0.73 9.03
C ILE A 25 5.41 1.20 7.74
N CYS A 26 6.17 2.28 7.82
CA CYS A 26 6.99 2.77 6.71
C CYS A 26 8.43 2.48 7.01
N ARG A 27 9.12 1.85 6.07
CA ARG A 27 10.52 1.44 6.26
C ARG A 27 11.50 2.36 5.57
N SER A 28 11.00 3.40 4.90
CA SER A 28 11.87 4.35 4.23
C SER A 28 11.12 5.66 4.08
N SER A 29 11.87 6.72 3.77
CA SER A 29 11.24 8.02 3.54
C SER A 29 10.38 7.99 2.29
N TRP A 30 10.74 7.17 1.30
CA TRP A 30 9.92 7.04 0.10
C TRP A 30 8.57 6.44 0.42
N GLU A 31 8.55 5.42 1.28
CA GLU A 31 7.28 4.82 1.68
C GLU A 31 6.43 5.82 2.45
N THR A 32 7.06 6.61 3.31
CA THR A 32 6.32 7.64 4.05
C THR A 32 5.70 8.66 3.10
N LYS A 33 6.45 9.10 2.09
CA LYS A 33 5.93 10.04 1.12
C LYS A 33 4.77 9.45 0.33
N PHE A 34 4.88 8.18 -0.03
CA PHE A 34 3.82 7.53 -0.77
C PHE A 34 2.56 7.38 0.07
N CYS A 35 2.72 7.06 1.35
CA CYS A 35 1.59 6.96 2.27
C CYS A 35 0.87 8.30 2.39
N HIS A 36 1.62 9.40 2.49
CA HIS A 36 1.02 10.74 2.51
C HIS A 36 0.23 11.02 1.24
N TRP A 37 0.80 10.65 0.10
CA TRP A 37 0.14 10.86 -1.18
C TRP A 37 -1.16 10.07 -1.25
N CYS A 38 -1.15 8.82 -0.81
CA CYS A 38 -2.36 8.00 -0.80
C CYS A 38 -3.40 8.57 0.13
N ASP A 39 -2.96 9.02 1.29
CA ASP A 39 -3.88 9.51 2.32
C ASP A 39 -4.60 10.79 1.88
N LEU A 40 -3.88 11.67 1.19
CA LEU A 40 -4.41 12.99 0.86
C LEU A 40 -4.99 13.11 -0.55
N ASN A 41 -4.71 12.17 -1.42
CA ASN A 41 -5.20 12.24 -2.80
C ASN A 41 -6.66 11.83 -2.86
N GLU A 42 -7.51 12.74 -3.30
CA GLU A 42 -8.95 12.49 -3.32
C GLU A 42 -9.37 11.40 -4.31
N ASN A 43 -8.55 11.14 -5.32
CA ASN A 43 -8.87 10.11 -6.29
C ASN A 43 -8.56 8.71 -5.78
N ILE A 44 -7.77 8.60 -4.72
CA ILE A 44 -7.50 7.32 -4.10
C ILE A 44 -8.54 7.10 -3.02
N ILE A 45 -9.42 6.12 -3.26
CA ILE A 45 -10.54 5.89 -2.36
C ILE A 45 -10.21 4.85 -1.30
N GLN A 46 -9.18 4.04 -1.55
CA GLN A 46 -8.77 3.03 -0.58
C GLN A 46 -7.32 2.67 -0.86
N TRP A 47 -6.54 2.36 0.16
CA TRP A 47 -5.16 1.95 0.00
C TRP A 47 -4.71 1.11 1.18
N GLY A 48 -3.65 0.32 0.98
CA GLY A 48 -3.07 -0.50 2.02
C GLY A 48 -1.60 -0.69 1.81
N SER A 49 -0.87 -0.85 2.90
CA SER A 49 0.57 -1.06 2.89
C SER A 49 0.85 -2.43 3.49
N GLU A 50 1.30 -3.37 2.67
CA GLU A 50 1.67 -4.71 3.11
C GLU A 50 0.54 -5.46 3.81
N GLU A 51 -0.71 -5.10 3.52
CA GLU A 51 -1.88 -5.71 4.16
C GLU A 51 -2.48 -6.84 3.34
N PHE A 52 -1.91 -7.12 2.19
CA PHE A 52 -2.57 -7.91 1.18
C PHE A 52 -1.54 -8.82 0.53
N PHE A 53 -1.93 -10.02 0.18
CA PHE A 53 -1.02 -10.89 -0.53
C PHE A 53 -1.69 -11.49 -1.75
N ILE A 54 -0.88 -11.85 -2.74
CA ILE A 54 -1.33 -12.50 -3.95
C ILE A 54 -0.76 -13.91 -3.95
N PRO A 55 -1.61 -14.94 -3.91
CA PRO A 55 -1.09 -16.30 -3.99
C PRO A 55 -0.64 -16.59 -5.43
N TYR A 56 0.46 -17.31 -5.56
CA TYR A 56 0.93 -17.71 -6.88
C TYR A 56 1.55 -19.08 -6.80
N ARG A 57 1.58 -19.76 -7.93
CA ARG A 57 2.18 -21.09 -7.99
C ARG A 57 3.63 -20.96 -8.44
N ALA A 58 4.53 -21.39 -7.59
CA ALA A 58 5.95 -21.34 -7.89
C ALA A 58 6.34 -22.47 -8.83
N PRO A 59 7.52 -22.39 -9.49
CA PRO A 59 7.95 -23.45 -10.40
C PRO A 59 8.05 -24.82 -9.77
N ASP A 60 8.26 -24.89 -8.44
CA ASP A 60 8.33 -26.16 -7.74
C ASP A 60 6.95 -26.75 -7.45
N GLY A 61 5.88 -26.12 -7.93
CA GLY A 61 4.53 -26.61 -7.75
C GLY A 61 3.87 -26.19 -6.46
N LYS A 62 4.59 -25.49 -5.59
CA LYS A 62 4.02 -25.07 -4.32
C LYS A 62 3.39 -23.70 -4.45
N THR A 63 2.36 -23.47 -3.64
CA THR A 63 1.70 -22.17 -3.60
C THR A 63 2.43 -21.27 -2.61
N ARG A 64 2.77 -20.08 -3.06
CA ARG A 64 3.46 -19.10 -2.24
C ARG A 64 2.65 -17.81 -2.20
N ARG A 65 3.01 -16.92 -1.28
CA ARG A 65 2.32 -15.64 -1.10
C ARG A 65 3.27 -14.52 -1.49
N TYR A 66 2.77 -13.60 -2.30
CA TYR A 66 3.51 -12.41 -2.66
C TYR A 66 2.87 -11.21 -2.00
N PHE A 67 3.64 -10.46 -1.23
CA PHE A 67 3.16 -9.27 -0.52
C PHE A 67 3.67 -8.03 -1.24
N PRO A 68 2.82 -7.35 -2.02
CA PRO A 68 3.23 -6.10 -2.64
C PRO A 68 3.40 -5.01 -1.59
N ASP A 69 4.21 -3.99 -1.91
CA ASP A 69 4.42 -2.89 -0.98
C ASP A 69 3.12 -2.14 -0.72
N PHE A 70 2.37 -1.85 -1.78
CA PHE A 70 1.10 -1.12 -1.63
C PHE A 70 0.08 -1.63 -2.61
N ILE A 71 -1.19 -1.48 -2.21
CA ILE A 71 -2.30 -1.68 -3.12
C ILE A 71 -3.19 -0.45 -2.99
N ILE A 72 -3.63 0.10 -4.13
CA ILE A 72 -4.46 1.29 -4.11
C ILE A 72 -5.67 1.09 -5.03
N LYS A 73 -6.77 1.73 -4.66
CA LYS A 73 -7.96 1.80 -5.50
C LYS A 73 -8.17 3.24 -5.89
N VAL A 74 -8.19 3.50 -7.18
CA VAL A 74 -8.25 4.84 -7.73
C VAL A 74 -9.57 5.02 -8.47
N LYS A 75 -10.23 6.14 -8.21
CA LYS A 75 -11.43 6.49 -8.94
C LYS A 75 -11.00 7.29 -10.17
N GLU A 76 -11.28 6.73 -11.34
CA GLU A 76 -10.91 7.35 -12.61
C GLU A 76 -11.89 8.46 -12.96
N SER A 77 -11.52 9.28 -13.94
CA SER A 77 -12.36 10.42 -14.34
C SER A 77 -13.71 9.98 -14.89
N ASN A 78 -13.80 8.77 -15.42
CA ASN A 78 -15.07 8.24 -15.93
C ASN A 78 -15.93 7.58 -14.85
N GLY A 79 -15.48 7.67 -13.58
CA GLY A 79 -16.23 7.08 -12.47
C GLY A 79 -15.88 5.65 -12.16
N GLU A 80 -15.07 5.00 -12.97
CA GLU A 80 -14.64 3.64 -12.70
C GLU A 80 -13.59 3.58 -11.62
N VAL A 81 -13.57 2.48 -10.87
CA VAL A 81 -12.56 2.26 -9.84
C VAL A 81 -11.60 1.19 -10.33
N LYS A 82 -10.32 1.50 -10.33
CA LYS A 82 -9.29 0.54 -10.72
C LYS A 82 -8.35 0.28 -9.57
N THR A 83 -7.88 -0.95 -9.49
CA THR A 83 -6.95 -1.37 -8.44
C THR A 83 -5.55 -1.50 -9.04
N TYR A 84 -4.58 -0.90 -8.36
CA TYR A 84 -3.18 -0.96 -8.77
C TYR A 84 -2.35 -1.56 -7.67
N VAL A 85 -1.37 -2.37 -8.07
CA VAL A 85 -0.39 -2.95 -7.16
C VAL A 85 0.89 -2.16 -7.37
N ILE A 86 1.43 -1.61 -6.30
CA ILE A 86 2.57 -0.69 -6.39
C ILE A 86 3.77 -1.28 -5.65
N GLU A 87 4.93 -1.23 -6.33
CA GLU A 87 6.19 -1.62 -5.72
C GLU A 87 7.07 -0.39 -5.65
N VAL A 88 7.60 -0.10 -4.47
CA VAL A 88 8.51 1.03 -4.30
C VAL A 88 9.93 0.49 -4.35
N LYS A 89 10.72 0.99 -5.28
CA LYS A 89 12.09 0.51 -5.45
C LYS A 89 13.10 1.61 -5.29
#